data_749c7e36a93216861ae6991bfa42bac9
#
_entry.id   749c7e36a93216861ae6991bfa42bac9
#
_cell.length_a   1.000
_cell.length_b   1.000
_cell.length_c   1.000
_cell.angle_alpha   90.00
_cell.angle_beta   90.00
_cell.angle_gamma   90.00
#
_symmetry.space_group_name_H-M   'P 1'
#
loop_
_entity.id
_entity.type
_entity.pdbx_description
1 polymer ?
#
loop_
_entity_poly.entity_id
_entity_poly.type
_entity_poly.pdbx_seq_one_letter_code
_entity_poly.pdbx_strand_id
1 'polypeptide(L)'
;MKLFPIKKISKIGSKRKKQNDEYSKLRKLYLDAHPFCEANLPGVCTSVATDIHHLYSGKNRNKYYLDDTTWKAICRNCHIFIHDKLSAEEAIELNLKKNE
;
A
#
# COMPACT_ATOMS: atom_id res chain seq x y z
N MET A 1 -18.17 -28.09 -6.99
CA MET A 1 -17.56 -28.07 -6.52
C MET A 1 -16.82 -28.29 -6.16
N LYS A 2 -16.41 -28.07 -5.92
CA LYS A 2 -15.69 -28.21 -5.44
C LYS A 2 -14.82 -27.96 -4.77
N LEU A 3 -14.49 -27.52 -4.47
CA LEU A 3 -13.88 -27.53 -3.33
C LEU A 3 -12.46 -27.83 -3.28
N PHE A 4 -11.95 -28.50 -4.12
CA PHE A 4 -10.66 -28.91 -4.27
C PHE A 4 -9.69 -27.78 -4.40
N PRO A 5 -9.99 -26.74 -5.14
CA PRO A 5 -9.15 -25.57 -5.22
C PRO A 5 -8.91 -24.91 -3.89
N ILE A 6 -9.85 -25.06 -3.00
CA ILE A 6 -9.73 -24.49 -1.65
C ILE A 6 -8.56 -25.09 -0.91
N LYS A 7 -8.34 -26.39 -1.03
CA LYS A 7 -7.24 -27.03 -0.38
C LYS A 7 -5.90 -26.52 -0.88
N LYS A 8 -5.77 -26.35 -2.17
CA LYS A 8 -4.55 -25.80 -2.73
C LYS A 8 -4.28 -24.40 -2.22
N ILE A 9 -5.31 -23.60 -2.18
CA ILE A 9 -5.19 -22.24 -1.71
C ILE A 9 -4.76 -22.22 -0.25
N SER A 10 -5.27 -23.13 0.56
CA SER A 10 -4.90 -23.19 1.94
C SER A 10 -3.41 -23.45 2.13
N LYS A 11 -2.84 -24.37 1.36
CA LYS A 11 -1.42 -24.67 1.48
C LYS A 11 -0.56 -23.49 1.08
N ILE A 12 -0.89 -22.86 -0.03
CA ILE A 12 -0.15 -21.69 -0.48
C ILE A 12 -0.39 -20.54 0.47
N GLY A 13 -1.60 -20.45 0.96
CA GLY A 13 -2.04 -19.32 1.77
C GLY A 13 -1.46 -19.25 3.16
N SER A 14 -0.83 -20.32 3.69
CA SER A 14 -0.36 -20.25 5.06
C SER A 14 0.77 -19.24 5.23
N LYS A 15 1.73 -19.18 4.32
CA LYS A 15 2.76 -18.17 4.34
C LYS A 15 2.19 -16.78 4.11
N ARG A 16 1.28 -16.67 3.15
CA ARG A 16 0.68 -15.38 2.81
C ARG A 16 -0.21 -14.88 3.93
N LYS A 17 -0.93 -15.77 4.58
CA LYS A 17 -1.76 -15.39 5.70
C LYS A 17 -0.93 -14.80 6.85
N LYS A 18 0.19 -15.43 7.16
CA LYS A 18 1.08 -14.94 8.19
C LYS A 18 1.62 -13.56 7.85
N GLN A 19 2.02 -13.36 6.59
CA GLN A 19 2.49 -12.08 6.11
C GLN A 19 1.38 -11.02 6.18
N ASN A 20 0.15 -11.39 5.79
CA ASN A 20 -0.98 -10.48 5.82
C ASN A 20 -1.37 -10.10 7.24
N ASP A 21 -1.28 -11.04 8.18
CA ASP A 21 -1.57 -10.75 9.59
C ASP A 21 -0.56 -9.76 10.15
N GLU A 22 0.70 -9.95 9.82
CA GLU A 22 1.76 -9.05 10.24
C GLU A 22 1.57 -7.66 9.62
N TYR A 23 1.27 -7.63 8.32
CA TYR A 23 1.01 -6.38 7.61
C TYR A 23 -0.16 -5.62 8.22
N SER A 24 -1.24 -6.31 8.57
CA SER A 24 -2.41 -5.67 9.17
C SER A 24 -2.07 -4.98 10.48
N LYS A 25 -1.24 -5.61 11.30
CA LYS A 25 -0.80 -5.01 12.56
C LYS A 25 0.06 -3.78 12.32
N LEU A 26 1.04 -3.91 11.43
CA LEU A 26 1.94 -2.81 11.11
C LEU A 26 1.20 -1.64 10.47
N ARG A 27 0.24 -1.96 9.59
CA ARG A 27 -0.58 -0.96 8.93
C ARG A 27 -1.36 -0.12 9.93
N LYS A 28 -1.97 -0.78 10.89
CA LYS A 28 -2.75 -0.08 11.91
C LYS A 28 -1.85 0.84 12.74
N LEU A 29 -0.69 0.35 13.15
CA LEU A 29 0.25 1.15 13.92
C LEU A 29 0.74 2.34 13.12
N TYR A 30 1.02 2.14 11.84
CA TYR A 30 1.49 3.21 10.97
C TYR A 30 0.41 4.29 10.79
N LEU A 31 -0.83 3.88 10.52
CA LEU A 31 -1.92 4.83 10.34
C LEU A 31 -2.24 5.58 11.64
N ASP A 32 -2.13 4.90 12.79
CA ASP A 32 -2.32 5.56 14.07
C ASP A 32 -1.25 6.63 14.33
N ALA A 33 -0.01 6.37 13.89
CA ALA A 33 1.10 7.30 14.04
C ALA A 33 1.09 8.39 12.95
N HIS A 34 0.45 8.14 11.82
CA HIS A 34 0.40 9.07 10.69
C HIS A 34 -1.05 9.30 10.25
N PRO A 35 -1.85 10.01 11.05
CA PRO A 35 -3.28 10.13 10.79
C PRO A 35 -3.66 11.06 9.65
N PHE A 36 -2.71 11.85 9.13
CA PHE A 36 -3.00 12.79 8.07
C PHE A 36 -2.35 12.37 6.75
N CYS A 37 -3.04 12.67 5.65
CA CYS A 37 -2.58 12.31 4.31
C CYS A 37 -1.22 12.93 4.01
N GLU A 38 -0.24 12.09 3.67
CA GLU A 38 1.12 12.53 3.38
C GLU A 38 1.31 12.91 1.91
N ALA A 39 0.37 12.57 1.03
CA ALA A 39 0.44 12.98 -0.36
C ALA A 39 -0.01 14.42 -0.56
N ASN A 40 -1.04 14.82 0.16
CA ASN A 40 -1.54 16.20 0.19
C ASN A 40 -1.68 16.82 -1.21
N LEU A 41 -2.30 16.11 -2.14
CA LEU A 41 -2.44 16.58 -3.52
C LEU A 41 -3.48 17.70 -3.61
N PRO A 42 -3.14 18.84 -4.23
CA PRO A 42 -4.07 19.98 -4.31
C PRO A 42 -5.37 19.62 -5.03
N GLY A 43 -6.49 20.00 -4.43
CA GLY A 43 -7.79 19.75 -5.01
C GLY A 43 -8.29 18.32 -4.94
N VAL A 44 -7.49 17.41 -4.39
CA VAL A 44 -7.81 15.98 -4.31
C VAL A 44 -7.83 15.49 -2.87
N CYS A 45 -6.91 15.98 -2.05
CA CYS A 45 -6.69 15.49 -0.70
C CYS A 45 -7.85 15.79 0.23
N THR A 46 -8.26 14.77 1.02
CA THR A 46 -9.30 14.92 2.05
C THR A 46 -8.70 15.04 3.46
N SER A 47 -7.39 15.14 3.56
CA SER A 47 -6.61 15.36 4.77
C SER A 47 -6.41 14.16 5.67
N VAL A 48 -7.41 13.29 5.82
CA VAL A 48 -7.33 12.14 6.74
C VAL A 48 -6.80 10.93 6.01
N ALA A 49 -5.73 10.33 6.54
CA ALA A 49 -5.15 9.12 5.94
C ALA A 49 -5.99 7.90 6.30
N THR A 50 -6.32 7.12 5.28
CA THR A 50 -7.07 5.88 5.45
C THR A 50 -6.39 4.69 4.78
N ASP A 51 -5.44 4.96 3.88
CA ASP A 51 -4.81 3.94 3.06
C ASP A 51 -3.30 3.98 3.23
N ILE A 52 -2.67 2.83 3.01
CA ILE A 52 -1.21 2.76 2.92
C ILE A 52 -0.83 2.72 1.44
N HIS A 53 0.02 3.65 1.05
CA HIS A 53 0.57 3.68 -0.31
C HIS A 53 2.01 3.17 -0.25
N HIS A 54 2.31 2.17 -1.07
CA HIS A 54 3.65 1.59 -1.14
C HIS A 54 4.45 2.34 -2.18
N LEU A 55 5.66 2.79 -1.80
CA LEU A 55 6.53 3.53 -2.72
C LEU A 55 7.17 2.62 -3.77
N TYR A 56 7.31 1.34 -3.47
CA TYR A 56 7.81 0.35 -4.42
C TYR A 56 6.67 -0.45 -5.00
N SER A 57 6.72 -0.69 -6.30
CA SER A 57 5.71 -1.47 -7.00
C SER A 57 6.40 -2.53 -7.86
N GLY A 58 5.61 -3.29 -8.63
CA GLY A 58 6.17 -4.31 -9.50
C GLY A 58 6.92 -5.38 -8.71
N LYS A 59 8.07 -5.75 -9.22
CA LYS A 59 8.85 -6.86 -8.64
C LYS A 59 9.47 -6.51 -7.29
N ASN A 60 9.62 -5.24 -6.97
CA ASN A 60 10.21 -4.82 -5.70
C ASN A 60 9.17 -4.68 -4.59
N ARG A 61 7.89 -4.75 -4.91
CA ARG A 61 6.84 -4.58 -3.92
C ARG A 61 6.91 -5.61 -2.81
N ASN A 62 7.11 -6.88 -3.15
CA ASN A 62 7.19 -7.94 -2.14
C ASN A 62 8.40 -7.78 -1.22
N LYS A 63 9.52 -7.32 -1.78
CA LYS A 63 10.75 -7.12 -1.03
C LYS A 63 10.55 -6.10 0.10
N TYR A 64 9.80 -5.05 -0.18
CA TYR A 64 9.61 -3.95 0.76
C TYR A 64 8.21 -3.93 1.39
N TYR A 65 7.46 -5.02 1.25
CA TYR A 65 6.06 -5.05 1.66
C TYR A 65 5.86 -4.74 3.14
N LEU A 66 6.73 -5.25 4.00
CA LEU A 66 6.64 -5.05 5.46
C LEU A 66 7.59 -3.96 5.96
N ASP A 67 8.23 -3.23 5.07
CA ASP A 67 9.16 -2.17 5.42
C ASP A 67 8.43 -0.83 5.43
N ASP A 68 8.03 -0.38 6.62
CA ASP A 68 7.22 0.83 6.75
C ASP A 68 7.96 2.11 6.39
N THR A 69 9.29 2.06 6.25
CA THR A 69 10.04 3.23 5.76
C THR A 69 9.77 3.49 4.29
N THR A 70 9.14 2.53 3.59
CA THR A 70 8.78 2.66 2.18
C THR A 70 7.28 2.90 1.99
N TRP A 71 6.57 3.26 3.04
CA TRP A 71 5.13 3.50 3.00
C TRP A 71 4.81 4.98 3.12
N LYS A 72 3.61 5.34 2.66
CA LYS A 72 3.01 6.64 2.91
C LYS A 72 1.58 6.43 3.34
N ALA A 73 1.16 7.17 4.38
CA ALA A 73 -0.25 7.18 4.79
C ALA A 73 -0.95 8.24 3.95
N ILE A 74 -1.97 7.86 3.19
CA ILE A 74 -2.66 8.78 2.29
C ILE A 74 -4.16 8.60 2.37
N CYS A 75 -4.90 9.61 1.94
CA CYS A 75 -6.36 9.50 1.89
C CYS A 75 -6.76 8.69 0.65
N ARG A 76 -7.99 8.20 0.66
CA ARG A 76 -8.49 7.38 -0.44
C ARG A 76 -8.48 8.15 -1.76
N ASN A 77 -8.86 9.41 -1.74
CA ASN A 77 -8.92 10.21 -2.95
C ASN A 77 -7.54 10.41 -3.57
N CYS A 78 -6.53 10.71 -2.76
CA CYS A 78 -5.17 10.82 -3.25
C CYS A 78 -4.65 9.48 -3.78
N HIS A 79 -5.00 8.38 -3.11
CA HIS A 79 -4.57 7.05 -3.53
C HIS A 79 -5.12 6.71 -4.92
N ILE A 80 -6.41 6.97 -5.13
CA ILE A 80 -7.04 6.75 -6.44
C ILE A 80 -6.41 7.63 -7.50
N PHE A 81 -6.19 8.91 -7.17
CA PHE A 81 -5.59 9.85 -8.11
C PHE A 81 -4.19 9.42 -8.54
N ILE A 82 -3.38 8.97 -7.59
CA ILE A 82 -2.03 8.51 -7.89
C ILE A 82 -2.04 7.35 -8.88
N HIS A 83 -2.94 6.38 -8.67
CA HIS A 83 -2.99 5.20 -9.54
C HIS A 83 -3.63 5.48 -10.89
N ASP A 84 -4.62 6.37 -10.93
CA ASP A 84 -5.41 6.58 -12.15
C ASP A 84 -4.90 7.74 -13.01
N LYS A 85 -4.30 8.76 -12.41
CA LYS A 85 -3.99 10.00 -13.10
C LYS A 85 -2.51 10.33 -13.21
N LEU A 86 -1.70 9.90 -12.25
CA LEU A 86 -0.29 10.25 -12.28
C LEU A 86 0.51 9.23 -13.11
N SER A 87 1.45 9.76 -13.90
CA SER A 87 2.44 8.90 -14.55
C SER A 87 3.48 8.47 -13.51
N ALA A 88 4.28 7.45 -13.86
CA ALA A 88 5.37 7.01 -12.98
C ALA A 88 6.35 8.15 -12.70
N GLU A 89 6.65 8.96 -13.72
CA GLU A 89 7.57 10.08 -13.55
C GLU A 89 7.03 11.13 -12.59
N GLU A 90 5.76 11.46 -12.72
CA GLU A 90 5.12 12.42 -11.82
C GLU A 90 5.10 11.92 -10.40
N ALA A 91 4.81 10.64 -10.21
CA ALA A 91 4.78 10.04 -8.88
C ALA A 91 6.17 10.07 -8.24
N ILE A 92 7.22 9.82 -9.01
CA ILE A 92 8.58 9.89 -8.52
C ILE A 92 8.94 11.31 -8.09
N GLU A 93 8.57 12.30 -8.90
CA GLU A 93 8.83 13.69 -8.57
C GLU A 93 8.16 14.12 -7.26
N LEU A 94 6.98 13.58 -6.99
CA LEU A 94 6.24 13.90 -5.78
C LEU A 94 6.59 13.04 -4.59
N ASN A 95 7.62 12.18 -4.72
CA ASN A 95 8.02 11.22 -3.69
C ASN A 95 6.92 10.22 -3.34
N LEU A 96 6.10 9.89 -4.33
CA LEU A 96 5.02 8.91 -4.17
C LEU A 96 5.35 7.59 -4.86
N LYS A 97 6.55 7.48 -5.40
CA LYS A 97 7.04 6.26 -6.01
C LYS A 97 8.57 6.31 -6.02
N LYS A 98 9.20 5.18 -5.74
CA LYS A 98 10.65 5.07 -5.84
C LYS A 98 11.06 4.70 -7.27
N ASN A 99 12.19 5.23 -7.68
CA ASN A 99 12.75 4.89 -8.98
C ASN A 99 13.37 3.50 -8.86
N GLU A 100 12.78 2.54 -9.54
CA GLU A 100 13.20 1.14 -9.43
C GLU A 100 14.16 0.72 -10.52
#